data_07a43cdf3fdd2007e11d3f647e92c4d7
#
_entry.id   07a43cdf3fdd2007e11d3f647e92c4d7
#
_cell.length_a   1.000
_cell.length_b   1.000
_cell.length_c   1.000
_cell.angle_alpha   90.00
_cell.angle_beta   90.00
_cell.angle_gamma   90.00
#
_symmetry.space_group_name_H-M   'P 1'
#
loop_
_entity.id
_entity.type
_entity.pdbx_description
1 polymer ?
#
loop_
_entity_poly.entity_id
_entity_poly.type
_entity_poly.pdbx_seq_one_letter_code
_entity_poly.pdbx_strand_id
1 'polypeptide(L)'
;MVIRALLIALLALGAATCANAQIVALGASSTAGYGVGAAAAFPAQLEAILRAKGRPMSVSAAGVSGDTTGGMLARLSSAVPAGTKIVILQIAGNDAMKGMSPVAAAANRAEIRRQLHARGIRTIEADGYVMAALRSGLRQADGIHMTAEGHRRVAEQLAASIR
;
A
#
# COMPACT_ATOMS: atom_id res chain seq x y z
N MET A 1 -10.04 30.88 59.39
CA MET A 1 -8.99 30.77 58.35
C MET A 1 -9.34 29.56 57.47
N VAL A 2 -9.88 29.79 56.32
CA VAL A 2 -10.35 28.71 55.40
C VAL A 2 -9.45 28.74 54.20
N ILE A 3 -8.60 27.71 54.04
CA ILE A 3 -7.66 27.55 52.92
C ILE A 3 -8.45 26.89 51.78
N ARG A 4 -8.73 27.63 50.68
CA ARG A 4 -9.29 27.09 49.46
C ARG A 4 -8.15 26.47 48.64
N ALA A 5 -8.17 25.14 48.53
CA ALA A 5 -7.33 24.41 47.60
C ALA A 5 -7.88 24.57 46.19
N LEU A 6 -7.12 25.20 45.29
CA LEU A 6 -7.44 25.34 43.88
C LEU A 6 -6.92 24.08 43.17
N LEU A 7 -7.83 23.17 42.74
CA LEU A 7 -7.49 22.06 41.83
C LEU A 7 -7.34 22.61 40.40
N ILE A 8 -6.12 22.68 39.93
CA ILE A 8 -5.85 22.92 38.48
C ILE A 8 -5.93 21.59 37.78
N ALA A 9 -7.04 21.35 37.07
CA ALA A 9 -7.14 20.22 36.14
C ALA A 9 -6.36 20.54 34.87
N LEU A 10 -5.20 19.90 34.70
CA LEU A 10 -4.44 19.95 33.44
C LEU A 10 -5.19 19.11 32.41
N LEU A 11 -5.94 19.74 31.48
CA LEU A 11 -6.42 19.09 30.27
C LEU A 11 -5.20 18.86 29.36
N ALA A 12 -4.70 17.64 29.33
CA ALA A 12 -3.79 17.20 28.28
C ALA A 12 -4.57 17.11 26.97
N LEU A 13 -4.52 18.16 26.14
CA LEU A 13 -4.93 18.08 24.73
C LEU A 13 -3.96 17.13 24.04
N GLY A 14 -4.37 15.86 23.92
CA GLY A 14 -3.68 14.90 23.07
C GLY A 14 -3.80 15.39 21.64
N ALA A 15 -2.74 16.00 21.11
CA ALA A 15 -2.61 16.24 19.68
C ALA A 15 -2.71 14.87 19.00
N ALA A 16 -3.85 14.60 18.35
CA ALA A 16 -3.96 13.49 17.43
C ALA A 16 -2.97 13.76 16.28
N THR A 17 -1.75 13.26 16.42
CA THR A 17 -0.81 13.21 15.30
C THR A 17 -1.49 12.33 14.26
N CYS A 18 -1.87 12.92 13.12
CA CYS A 18 -2.19 12.14 11.92
C CYS A 18 -0.96 11.25 11.68
N ALA A 19 -1.05 10.00 12.11
CA ALA A 19 0.03 9.04 11.90
C ALA A 19 0.15 8.89 10.38
N ASN A 20 1.18 9.49 9.80
CA ASN A 20 1.51 9.25 8.39
C ASN A 20 1.62 7.75 8.19
N ALA A 21 0.98 7.23 7.14
CA ALA A 21 0.99 5.80 6.87
C ALA A 21 2.42 5.28 6.84
N GLN A 22 2.73 4.32 7.71
CA GLN A 22 4.06 3.72 7.77
C GLN A 22 4.34 2.86 6.54
N ILE A 23 3.28 2.32 5.94
CA ILE A 23 3.32 1.51 4.72
C ILE A 23 2.43 2.18 3.68
N VAL A 24 2.92 2.30 2.46
CA VAL A 24 2.13 2.70 1.30
C VAL A 24 2.11 1.56 0.29
N ALA A 25 0.95 1.12 -0.13
CA ALA A 25 0.79 0.22 -1.25
C ALA A 25 0.59 1.07 -2.52
N LEU A 26 1.64 1.19 -3.34
CA LEU A 26 1.61 1.90 -4.61
C LEU A 26 1.33 0.92 -5.74
N GLY A 27 0.30 1.18 -6.55
CA GLY A 27 -0.05 0.26 -7.61
C GLY A 27 -1.25 0.65 -8.44
N ALA A 28 -1.79 -0.32 -9.16
CA ALA A 28 -2.92 -0.15 -10.05
C ALA A 28 -4.23 -0.74 -9.45
N SER A 29 -5.03 -1.41 -10.29
CA SER A 29 -6.35 -1.95 -9.95
C SER A 29 -6.31 -2.99 -8.82
N SER A 30 -5.30 -3.85 -8.77
CA SER A 30 -5.13 -4.81 -7.66
C SER A 30 -4.88 -4.11 -6.33
N THR A 31 -4.17 -2.99 -6.33
CA THR A 31 -3.95 -2.19 -5.11
C THR A 31 -5.20 -1.40 -4.72
N ALA A 32 -5.97 -0.92 -5.71
CA ALA A 32 -7.23 -0.21 -5.48
C ALA A 32 -8.37 -1.12 -5.00
N GLY A 33 -8.26 -2.44 -5.19
CA GLY A 33 -9.33 -3.40 -4.87
C GLY A 33 -10.46 -3.41 -5.88
N TYR A 34 -10.11 -3.33 -7.18
CA TYR A 34 -11.10 -3.37 -8.26
C TYR A 34 -12.00 -4.60 -8.15
N GLY A 35 -13.31 -4.38 -8.21
CA GLY A 35 -14.33 -5.43 -8.15
C GLY A 35 -14.60 -6.03 -6.76
N VAL A 36 -13.77 -5.75 -5.74
CA VAL A 36 -13.98 -6.25 -4.37
C VAL A 36 -14.17 -5.15 -3.33
N GLY A 37 -13.87 -3.90 -3.71
CA GLY A 37 -13.94 -2.75 -2.81
C GLY A 37 -12.72 -2.59 -1.90
N ALA A 38 -12.53 -1.38 -1.40
CA ALA A 38 -11.33 -0.99 -0.65
C ALA A 38 -11.11 -1.83 0.63
N ALA A 39 -12.17 -2.16 1.36
CA ALA A 39 -12.07 -2.94 2.60
C ALA A 39 -11.59 -4.39 2.38
N ALA A 40 -11.90 -4.99 1.22
CA ALA A 40 -11.46 -6.32 0.84
C ALA A 40 -10.15 -6.31 0.04
N ALA A 41 -9.63 -5.14 -0.32
CA ALA A 41 -8.35 -5.02 -1.01
C ALA A 41 -7.17 -5.41 -0.10
N PHE A 42 -6.09 -5.92 -0.70
CA PHE A 42 -4.95 -6.42 0.08
C PHE A 42 -4.31 -5.36 1.01
N PRO A 43 -4.29 -4.05 0.71
CA PRO A 43 -3.72 -3.09 1.66
C PRO A 43 -4.51 -3.01 2.98
N ALA A 44 -5.84 -2.96 2.92
CA ALA A 44 -6.68 -2.94 4.11
C ALA A 44 -6.59 -4.25 4.91
N GLN A 45 -6.59 -5.39 4.21
CA GLN A 45 -6.41 -6.69 4.84
C GLN A 45 -5.03 -6.85 5.48
N LEU A 46 -3.97 -6.33 4.85
CA LEU A 46 -2.62 -6.31 5.40
C LEU A 46 -2.58 -5.53 6.73
N GLU A 47 -3.20 -4.35 6.76
CA GLU A 47 -3.29 -3.56 8.00
C GLU A 47 -3.97 -4.33 9.12
N ALA A 48 -5.11 -4.97 8.82
CA ALA A 48 -5.85 -5.78 9.78
C ALA A 48 -5.01 -6.97 10.29
N ILE A 49 -4.29 -7.67 9.40
CA ILE A 49 -3.42 -8.80 9.78
C ILE A 49 -2.25 -8.33 10.65
N LEU A 50 -1.59 -7.22 10.30
CA LEU A 50 -0.48 -6.68 11.09
C LEU A 50 -0.96 -6.27 12.48
N ARG A 51 -2.12 -5.63 12.58
CA ARG A 51 -2.74 -5.27 13.85
C ARG A 51 -3.06 -6.50 14.71
N ALA A 52 -3.65 -7.53 14.12
CA ALA A 52 -3.94 -8.79 14.81
C ALA A 52 -2.69 -9.53 15.32
N LYS A 53 -1.55 -9.31 14.66
CA LYS A 53 -0.23 -9.84 15.09
C LYS A 53 0.49 -8.94 16.11
N GLY A 54 -0.18 -7.95 16.70
CA GLY A 54 0.42 -7.02 17.66
C GLY A 54 1.41 -6.03 17.02
N ARG A 55 1.33 -5.80 15.73
CA ARG A 55 2.20 -4.90 14.95
C ARG A 55 1.35 -3.81 14.26
N PRO A 56 0.85 -2.82 15.01
CA PRO A 56 -0.09 -1.83 14.49
C PRO A 56 0.62 -0.84 13.56
N MET A 57 0.81 -1.23 12.31
CA MET A 57 1.33 -0.38 11.24
C MET A 57 0.19 0.05 10.33
N SER A 58 0.05 1.34 10.08
CA SER A 58 -0.94 1.87 9.14
C SER A 58 -0.53 1.61 7.69
N VAL A 59 -1.50 1.19 6.86
CA VAL A 59 -1.29 0.91 5.44
C VAL A 59 -2.18 1.80 4.59
N SER A 60 -1.59 2.70 3.81
CA SER A 60 -2.30 3.52 2.83
C SER A 60 -2.36 2.83 1.47
N ALA A 61 -3.55 2.77 0.88
CA ALA A 61 -3.75 2.27 -0.47
C ALA A 61 -3.62 3.42 -1.48
N ALA A 62 -2.52 3.45 -2.20
CA ALA A 62 -2.25 4.37 -3.31
C ALA A 62 -2.40 3.67 -4.66
N GLY A 63 -3.52 2.95 -4.85
CA GLY A 63 -3.88 2.27 -6.08
C GLY A 63 -4.74 3.15 -6.99
N VAL A 64 -4.42 3.20 -8.27
CA VAL A 64 -5.24 3.85 -9.31
C VAL A 64 -5.50 2.84 -10.43
N SER A 65 -6.77 2.45 -10.62
CA SER A 65 -7.11 1.45 -11.65
C SER A 65 -6.68 1.90 -13.04
N GLY A 66 -6.02 1.01 -13.77
CA GLY A 66 -5.47 1.29 -15.10
C GLY A 66 -4.19 2.11 -15.11
N ASP A 67 -3.59 2.41 -13.95
CA ASP A 67 -2.35 3.18 -13.90
C ASP A 67 -1.17 2.44 -14.52
N THR A 68 -0.26 3.19 -15.13
CA THR A 68 0.98 2.71 -15.72
C THR A 68 2.17 3.05 -14.83
N THR A 69 3.35 2.48 -15.12
CA THR A 69 4.58 2.86 -14.42
C THR A 69 4.91 4.35 -14.61
N GLY A 70 4.58 4.93 -15.76
CA GLY A 70 4.72 6.38 -16.00
C GLY A 70 3.79 7.21 -15.11
N GLY A 71 2.52 6.81 -14.99
CA GLY A 71 1.55 7.45 -14.10
C GLY A 71 1.96 7.33 -12.62
N MET A 72 2.39 6.14 -12.19
CA MET A 72 2.89 5.93 -10.83
C MET A 72 4.13 6.79 -10.52
N LEU A 73 5.06 6.90 -11.47
CA LEU A 73 6.25 7.74 -11.33
C LEU A 73 5.87 9.22 -11.21
N ALA A 74 4.93 9.70 -12.04
CA ALA A 74 4.48 11.10 -12.03
C ALA A 74 3.83 11.51 -10.70
N ARG A 75 3.13 10.56 -10.02
CA ARG A 75 2.48 10.81 -8.73
C ARG A 75 3.26 10.28 -7.51
N LEU A 76 4.50 9.82 -7.69
CA LEU A 76 5.25 9.14 -6.63
C LEU A 76 5.41 10.01 -5.38
N SER A 77 5.71 11.30 -5.53
CA SER A 77 5.90 12.21 -4.41
C SER A 77 4.64 12.46 -3.59
N SER A 78 3.49 12.58 -4.25
CA SER A 78 2.18 12.78 -3.59
C SER A 78 1.61 11.48 -3.04
N ALA A 79 1.84 10.35 -3.72
CA ALA A 79 1.37 9.04 -3.30
C ALA A 79 2.15 8.47 -2.11
N VAL A 80 3.41 8.86 -1.96
CA VAL A 80 4.31 8.37 -0.90
C VAL A 80 4.80 9.56 -0.06
N PRO A 81 4.05 9.97 0.97
CA PRO A 81 4.38 11.12 1.79
C PRO A 81 5.64 10.91 2.63
N ALA A 82 6.15 12.01 3.20
CA ALA A 82 7.24 11.95 4.17
C ALA A 82 6.85 11.10 5.39
N GLY A 83 7.83 10.36 5.96
CA GLY A 83 7.57 9.44 7.07
C GLY A 83 7.21 8.02 6.68
N THR A 84 6.90 7.75 5.40
CA THR A 84 6.72 6.38 4.88
C THR A 84 7.99 5.56 5.11
N LYS A 85 7.85 4.35 5.64
CA LYS A 85 8.96 3.41 5.93
C LYS A 85 9.06 2.30 4.90
N ILE A 86 7.91 1.84 4.41
CA ILE A 86 7.81 0.72 3.47
C ILE A 86 6.89 1.13 2.32
N VAL A 87 7.30 0.84 1.10
CA VAL A 87 6.42 0.90 -0.08
C VAL A 87 6.27 -0.50 -0.66
N ILE A 88 5.03 -0.95 -0.77
CA ILE A 88 4.66 -2.17 -1.48
C ILE A 88 4.37 -1.77 -2.93
N LEU A 89 5.12 -2.34 -3.87
CA LEU A 89 5.02 -2.03 -5.30
C LEU A 89 4.22 -3.11 -6.04
N GLN A 90 3.10 -2.71 -6.63
CA GLN A 90 2.31 -3.53 -7.56
C GLN A 90 2.28 -2.78 -8.90
N ILE A 91 3.28 -3.02 -9.74
CA ILE A 91 3.62 -2.17 -10.89
C ILE A 91 3.63 -2.92 -12.24
N ALA A 92 3.10 -4.14 -12.30
CA ALA A 92 3.01 -4.91 -13.54
C ALA A 92 1.62 -4.81 -14.20
N GLY A 93 1.59 -4.97 -15.51
CA GLY A 93 0.42 -5.28 -16.31
C GLY A 93 -0.05 -4.19 -17.26
N ASN A 94 -0.30 -2.98 -16.81
CA ASN A 94 -0.99 -1.97 -17.61
C ASN A 94 -0.12 -1.32 -18.71
N ASP A 95 1.18 -1.28 -18.53
CA ASP A 95 2.09 -0.66 -19.51
C ASP A 95 1.92 -1.27 -20.92
N ALA A 96 1.98 -2.59 -21.01
CA ALA A 96 1.81 -3.30 -22.27
C ALA A 96 0.40 -3.11 -22.87
N MET A 97 -0.64 -3.18 -22.04
CA MET A 97 -2.03 -2.95 -22.48
C MET A 97 -2.26 -1.52 -23.00
N LYS A 98 -1.47 -0.56 -22.55
CA LYS A 98 -1.51 0.85 -23.00
C LYS A 98 -0.44 1.19 -24.05
N GLY A 99 0.20 0.19 -24.64
CA GLY A 99 1.17 0.38 -25.74
C GLY A 99 2.49 0.99 -25.31
N MET A 100 2.82 1.00 -24.01
CA MET A 100 4.12 1.47 -23.55
C MET A 100 5.20 0.45 -23.91
N SER A 101 6.35 0.92 -24.42
CA SER A 101 7.45 0.03 -24.74
C SER A 101 8.00 -0.66 -23.48
N PRO A 102 8.44 -1.92 -23.56
CA PRO A 102 9.04 -2.61 -22.43
C PRO A 102 10.26 -1.89 -21.85
N VAL A 103 11.02 -1.20 -22.69
CA VAL A 103 12.20 -0.41 -22.27
C VAL A 103 11.76 0.78 -21.42
N ALA A 104 10.76 1.54 -21.86
CA ALA A 104 10.23 2.67 -21.09
C ALA A 104 9.62 2.21 -19.75
N ALA A 105 8.85 1.12 -19.77
CA ALA A 105 8.29 0.54 -18.57
C ALA A 105 9.39 0.08 -17.56
N ALA A 106 10.46 -0.53 -18.05
CA ALA A 106 11.60 -0.93 -17.24
C ALA A 106 12.33 0.29 -16.63
N ALA A 107 12.55 1.34 -17.43
CA ALA A 107 13.17 2.59 -16.97
C ALA A 107 12.34 3.26 -15.87
N ASN A 108 11.02 3.37 -16.05
CA ASN A 108 10.12 3.93 -15.04
C ASN A 108 10.17 3.13 -13.73
N ARG A 109 10.14 1.79 -13.80
CA ARG A 109 10.26 0.93 -12.62
C ARG A 109 11.59 1.12 -11.88
N ALA A 110 12.69 1.22 -12.63
CA ALA A 110 14.00 1.48 -12.06
C ALA A 110 14.04 2.85 -11.35
N GLU A 111 13.46 3.87 -11.98
CA GLU A 111 13.41 5.22 -11.44
C GLU A 111 12.55 5.32 -10.17
N ILE A 112 11.37 4.66 -10.14
CA ILE A 112 10.55 4.56 -8.92
C ILE A 112 11.38 3.98 -7.77
N ARG A 113 12.05 2.83 -7.99
CA ARG A 113 12.88 2.20 -6.97
C ARG A 113 14.05 3.10 -6.54
N ARG A 114 14.70 3.75 -7.48
CA ARG A 114 15.80 4.68 -7.20
C ARG A 114 15.36 5.83 -6.28
N GLN A 115 14.22 6.46 -6.59
CA GLN A 115 13.69 7.57 -5.78
C GLN A 115 13.28 7.11 -4.38
N LEU A 116 12.64 5.96 -4.25
CA LEU A 116 12.28 5.38 -2.95
C LEU A 116 13.52 5.05 -2.12
N HIS A 117 14.52 4.41 -2.74
CA HIS A 117 15.79 4.07 -2.09
C HIS A 117 16.54 5.33 -1.63
N ALA A 118 16.61 6.37 -2.46
CA ALA A 118 17.23 7.66 -2.10
C ALA A 118 16.57 8.33 -0.88
N ARG A 119 15.29 8.00 -0.60
CA ARG A 119 14.54 8.45 0.57
C ARG A 119 14.68 7.50 1.78
N GLY A 120 15.50 6.46 1.69
CA GLY A 120 15.67 5.45 2.73
C GLY A 120 14.44 4.54 2.92
N ILE A 121 13.57 4.44 1.92
CA ILE A 121 12.33 3.67 1.99
C ILE A 121 12.59 2.23 1.52
N ARG A 122 12.21 1.25 2.36
CA ARG A 122 12.23 -0.16 1.99
C ARG A 122 11.14 -0.46 0.97
N THR A 123 11.47 -1.19 -0.11
CA THR A 123 10.49 -1.65 -1.10
C THR A 123 10.21 -3.14 -0.97
N ILE A 124 8.96 -3.53 -1.21
CA ILE A 124 8.50 -4.93 -1.28
C ILE A 124 7.71 -5.08 -2.59
N GLU A 125 8.13 -6.00 -3.44
CA GLU A 125 7.46 -6.28 -4.71
C GLU A 125 6.24 -7.18 -4.49
N ALA A 126 5.05 -6.71 -4.86
CA ALA A 126 3.81 -7.45 -4.70
C ALA A 126 3.39 -8.23 -5.95
N ASP A 127 3.94 -7.90 -7.13
CA ASP A 127 3.53 -8.51 -8.40
C ASP A 127 3.64 -10.03 -8.39
N GLY A 128 4.69 -10.58 -7.77
CA GLY A 128 4.87 -12.03 -7.64
C GLY A 128 3.74 -12.70 -6.85
N TYR A 129 3.31 -12.09 -5.76
CA TYR A 129 2.21 -12.58 -4.92
C TYR A 129 0.86 -12.47 -5.64
N VAL A 130 0.61 -11.35 -6.31
CA VAL A 130 -0.60 -11.13 -7.13
C VAL A 130 -0.69 -12.19 -8.23
N MET A 131 0.39 -12.40 -8.97
CA MET A 131 0.43 -13.41 -10.03
C MET A 131 0.28 -14.84 -9.51
N ALA A 132 0.81 -15.14 -8.33
CA ALA A 132 0.63 -16.45 -7.69
C ALA A 132 -0.85 -16.67 -7.30
N ALA A 133 -1.53 -15.69 -6.72
CA ALA A 133 -2.95 -15.77 -6.41
C ALA A 133 -3.80 -15.98 -7.68
N LEU A 134 -3.53 -15.23 -8.74
CA LEU A 134 -4.23 -15.38 -10.02
C LEU A 134 -4.01 -16.77 -10.64
N ARG A 135 -2.79 -17.30 -10.63
CA ARG A 135 -2.48 -18.65 -11.12
C ARG A 135 -3.15 -19.76 -10.30
N SER A 136 -3.39 -19.51 -9.01
CA SER A 136 -4.12 -20.43 -8.14
C SER A 136 -5.65 -20.41 -8.35
N GLY A 137 -6.15 -19.70 -9.37
CA GLY A 137 -7.58 -19.63 -9.66
C GLY A 137 -8.33 -18.57 -8.84
N LEU A 138 -7.65 -17.77 -8.01
CA LEU A 138 -8.26 -16.72 -7.18
C LEU A 138 -8.51 -15.44 -7.99
N ARG A 139 -9.19 -15.59 -9.14
CA ARG A 139 -9.49 -14.51 -10.08
C ARG A 139 -11.00 -14.31 -10.23
N GLN A 140 -11.41 -13.09 -10.49
CA GLN A 140 -12.78 -12.73 -10.82
C GLN A 140 -13.16 -13.28 -12.21
N ALA A 141 -14.44 -13.17 -12.58
CA ALA A 141 -14.94 -13.64 -13.87
C ALA A 141 -14.26 -12.95 -15.09
N ASP A 142 -13.69 -11.76 -14.89
CA ASP A 142 -12.94 -11.05 -15.92
C ASP A 142 -11.56 -11.67 -16.25
N GLY A 143 -11.12 -12.64 -15.46
CA GLY A 143 -9.85 -13.34 -15.64
C GLY A 143 -8.59 -12.52 -15.29
N ILE A 144 -8.74 -11.26 -14.90
CA ILE A 144 -7.65 -10.30 -14.72
C ILE A 144 -7.47 -9.93 -13.25
N HIS A 145 -8.56 -9.69 -12.53
CA HIS A 145 -8.53 -9.19 -11.16
C HIS A 145 -8.68 -10.29 -10.13
N MET A 146 -8.14 -10.08 -8.95
CA MET A 146 -8.23 -11.03 -7.84
C MET A 146 -9.60 -11.00 -7.18
N THR A 147 -10.07 -12.16 -6.71
CA THR A 147 -11.18 -12.25 -5.77
C THR A 147 -10.81 -11.69 -4.39
N ALA A 148 -11.76 -11.45 -3.50
CA ALA A 148 -11.50 -11.08 -2.11
C ALA A 148 -10.54 -12.07 -1.41
N GLU A 149 -10.69 -13.37 -1.68
CA GLU A 149 -9.78 -14.42 -1.18
C GLU A 149 -8.36 -14.27 -1.75
N GLY A 150 -8.23 -13.91 -3.04
CA GLY A 150 -6.93 -13.62 -3.66
C GLY A 150 -6.23 -12.44 -2.98
N HIS A 151 -6.97 -11.39 -2.68
CA HIS A 151 -6.45 -10.24 -1.93
C HIS A 151 -6.02 -10.63 -0.51
N ARG A 152 -6.80 -11.47 0.18
CA ARG A 152 -6.44 -11.98 1.51
C ARG A 152 -5.13 -12.78 1.47
N ARG A 153 -4.98 -13.67 0.50
CA ARG A 153 -3.76 -14.46 0.31
C ARG A 153 -2.52 -13.58 0.09
N VAL A 154 -2.64 -12.57 -0.74
CA VAL A 154 -1.55 -11.58 -0.97
C VAL A 154 -1.21 -10.85 0.33
N ALA A 155 -2.20 -10.40 1.09
CA ALA A 155 -2.00 -9.71 2.35
C ALA A 155 -1.28 -10.57 3.39
N GLU A 156 -1.62 -11.86 3.50
CA GLU A 156 -0.95 -12.83 4.39
C GLU A 156 0.52 -13.01 4.04
N GLN A 157 0.84 -13.15 2.75
CA GLN A 157 2.22 -13.31 2.27
C GLN A 157 3.04 -12.03 2.52
N LEU A 158 2.46 -10.87 2.26
CA LEU A 158 3.09 -9.58 2.56
C LEU A 158 3.32 -9.40 4.06
N ALA A 159 2.35 -9.75 4.91
CA ALA A 159 2.50 -9.68 6.36
C ALA A 159 3.64 -10.58 6.89
N ALA A 160 3.91 -11.69 6.25
CA ALA A 160 5.03 -12.57 6.58
C ALA A 160 6.39 -11.97 6.18
N SER A 161 6.44 -11.17 5.11
CA SER A 161 7.67 -10.52 4.62
C SER A 161 8.01 -9.21 5.37
N ILE A 162 7.05 -8.60 6.06
CA ILE A 162 7.23 -7.41 6.89
C ILE A 162 7.67 -7.88 8.29
N ARG A 163 8.89 -7.53 8.66
CA ARG A 163 9.48 -7.84 9.98
C ARG A 163 9.66 -6.56 10.77
#